data_897bc77001a4bc78115812faf817134d
#
_entry.id   897bc77001a4bc78115812faf817134d
#
_cell.length_a   1.000
_cell.length_b   1.000
_cell.length_c   1.000
_cell.angle_alpha   90.00
_cell.angle_beta   90.00
_cell.angle_gamma   90.00
#
_symmetry.space_group_name_H-M   'P 1'
#
loop_
_entity.id
_entity.type
_entity.pdbx_description
1 polymer ?
#
loop_
_entity_poly.entity_id
_entity_poly.type
_entity_poly.pdbx_seq_one_letter_code
_entity_poly.pdbx_strand_id
1 'polypeptide(L)'
;MSRAVRPIILAIGGHDPTGGAGIQADIETIGQLGGQAVTIPTAITLQNSHQVVGFEPVAAHLLSQQGRMLLEEFPIAAIKIGMVANVENCEAIQALLRPHPEIPLLIDPVLA
;
A
#
# COMPACT_ATOMS: atom_id res chain seq x y z
N MET A 1 16.62 -13.24 25.76
CA MET A 1 16.78 -13.26 24.30
C MET A 1 16.06 -12.07 23.69
N SER A 2 16.80 -11.25 23.00
CA SER A 2 16.20 -10.10 22.35
C SER A 2 15.49 -10.54 21.07
N ARG A 3 14.30 -10.02 20.90
CA ARG A 3 13.54 -10.25 19.67
C ARG A 3 13.94 -9.18 18.66
N ALA A 4 14.34 -9.61 17.48
CA ALA A 4 14.65 -8.66 16.42
C ALA A 4 13.43 -7.82 16.11
N VAL A 5 13.60 -6.50 16.05
CA VAL A 5 12.52 -5.60 15.66
C VAL A 5 12.35 -5.69 14.15
N ARG A 6 11.15 -6.04 13.72
CA ARG A 6 10.84 -6.13 12.30
C ARG A 6 10.51 -4.73 11.79
N PRO A 7 11.15 -4.27 10.71
CA PRO A 7 10.78 -2.99 10.12
C PRO A 7 9.35 -3.05 9.58
N ILE A 8 8.61 -1.97 9.80
CA ILE A 8 7.23 -1.88 9.35
C ILE A 8 7.20 -1.08 8.06
N ILE A 9 6.67 -1.71 7.02
CA ILE A 9 6.59 -1.12 5.68
C ILE A 9 5.12 -0.89 5.35
N LEU A 10 4.81 0.34 4.96
CA LEU A 10 3.47 0.69 4.49
C LEU A 10 3.39 0.46 2.99
N ALA A 11 2.50 -0.44 2.58
CA ALA A 11 2.24 -0.71 1.17
C ALA A 11 0.89 -0.14 0.77
N ILE A 12 0.90 0.74 -0.22
CA ILE A 12 -0.30 1.39 -0.76
C ILE A 12 -0.47 0.90 -2.19
N GLY A 13 -1.59 0.24 -2.49
CA GLY A 13 -1.78 -0.31 -3.82
C GLY A 13 -3.12 -0.98 -3.99
N GLY A 14 -3.30 -1.59 -5.14
CA GLY A 14 -4.52 -2.31 -5.46
C GLY A 14 -4.57 -3.67 -4.79
N HIS A 15 -5.78 -4.17 -4.62
CA HIS A 15 -6.04 -5.51 -4.12
C HIS A 15 -6.12 -6.49 -5.30
N ASP A 16 -5.24 -7.49 -5.32
CA ASP A 16 -5.28 -8.59 -6.29
C ASP A 16 -5.70 -9.86 -5.54
N PRO A 17 -6.91 -10.37 -5.81
CA PRO A 17 -7.41 -11.55 -5.09
C PRO A 17 -6.61 -12.81 -5.34
N THR A 18 -5.82 -12.87 -6.43
CA THR A 18 -5.01 -14.06 -6.73
C THR A 18 -3.65 -14.05 -6.01
N GLY A 19 -3.27 -12.92 -5.42
CA GLY A 19 -1.99 -12.80 -4.72
C GLY A 19 -0.77 -12.63 -5.62
N GLY A 20 -0.97 -12.53 -6.94
CA GLY A 20 0.14 -12.41 -7.88
C GLY A 20 0.73 -11.02 -8.00
N ALA A 21 0.01 -10.01 -7.53
CA ALA A 21 0.41 -8.61 -7.61
C ALA A 21 -0.24 -7.83 -6.47
N GLY A 22 -0.13 -6.51 -6.51
CA GLY A 22 -0.79 -5.62 -5.57
C GLY A 22 -0.29 -5.77 -4.14
N ILE A 23 -1.11 -5.34 -3.19
CA ILE A 23 -0.72 -5.35 -1.78
C ILE A 23 -0.54 -6.77 -1.24
N GLN A 24 -1.22 -7.77 -1.79
CA GLN A 24 -1.05 -9.16 -1.39
C GLN A 24 0.37 -9.65 -1.68
N ALA A 25 0.88 -9.36 -2.87
CA ALA A 25 2.26 -9.69 -3.21
C ALA A 25 3.25 -8.92 -2.35
N ASP A 26 2.95 -7.66 -2.06
CA ASP A 26 3.78 -6.83 -1.17
C ASP A 26 3.86 -7.42 0.23
N ILE A 27 2.72 -7.84 0.80
CA ILE A 27 2.67 -8.46 2.12
C ILE A 27 3.59 -9.68 2.17
N GLU A 28 3.48 -10.55 1.17
CA GLU A 28 4.26 -11.77 1.11
C GLU A 28 5.75 -11.47 0.99
N THR A 29 6.12 -10.58 0.07
CA THR A 29 7.52 -10.21 -0.16
C THR A 29 8.15 -9.56 1.07
N ILE A 30 7.45 -8.59 1.67
CA ILE A 30 7.93 -7.90 2.86
C ILE A 30 8.12 -8.89 4.01
N GLY A 31 7.16 -9.81 4.18
CA GLY A 31 7.25 -10.83 5.21
C GLY A 31 8.45 -11.76 5.01
N GLN A 32 8.70 -12.19 3.78
CA GLN A 32 9.83 -13.07 3.46
C GLN A 32 11.17 -12.38 3.70
N LEU A 33 11.23 -11.06 3.51
CA LEU A 33 12.45 -10.29 3.74
C LEU A 33 12.65 -9.86 5.19
N GLY A 34 11.78 -10.29 6.09
CA GLY A 34 11.91 -10.02 7.52
C GLY A 34 11.19 -8.78 8.01
N GLY A 35 10.38 -8.13 7.17
CA GLY A 35 9.58 -6.99 7.56
C GLY A 35 8.16 -7.36 7.93
N GLN A 36 7.40 -6.37 8.36
CA GLN A 36 5.97 -6.48 8.59
C GLN A 36 5.27 -5.45 7.72
N ALA A 37 4.30 -5.89 6.91
CA ALA A 37 3.53 -4.99 6.07
C ALA A 37 2.30 -4.49 6.82
N VAL A 38 2.03 -3.19 6.69
CA VAL A 38 0.72 -2.60 6.94
C VAL A 38 0.26 -2.02 5.62
N THR A 39 -1.04 -2.04 5.33
CA THR A 39 -1.49 -1.79 3.96
C THR A 39 -2.66 -0.84 3.87
N ILE A 40 -2.71 -0.12 2.75
CA ILE A 40 -3.86 0.69 2.36
C ILE A 40 -4.25 0.29 0.94
N PRO A 41 -5.43 -0.33 0.74
CA PRO A 41 -5.88 -0.61 -0.62
C PRO A 41 -6.38 0.66 -1.30
N THR A 42 -6.01 0.85 -2.56
CA THR A 42 -6.49 1.97 -3.38
C THR A 42 -7.66 1.57 -4.27
N ALA A 43 -7.77 0.28 -4.55
CA ALA A 43 -8.82 -0.26 -5.40
C ALA A 43 -8.99 -1.74 -5.11
N ILE A 44 -10.20 -2.21 -5.33
CA ILE A 44 -10.50 -3.64 -5.37
C ILE A 44 -10.60 -4.02 -6.84
N THR A 45 -9.84 -5.02 -7.27
CA THR A 45 -9.86 -5.47 -8.65
C THR A 45 -10.81 -6.65 -8.83
N LEU A 46 -11.41 -6.70 -10.01
CA LEU A 46 -12.24 -7.83 -10.44
C LEU A 46 -11.41 -8.62 -11.43
N GLN A 47 -10.77 -9.67 -10.95
CA GLN A 47 -9.85 -10.45 -11.77
C GLN A 47 -9.68 -11.86 -11.25
N ASN A 48 -9.20 -12.72 -12.13
CA ASN A 48 -8.70 -14.05 -11.77
C ASN A 48 -7.32 -14.24 -12.41
N SER A 49 -6.80 -15.46 -12.43
CA SER A 49 -5.46 -15.72 -12.99
C SER A 49 -5.39 -15.55 -14.50
N HIS A 50 -6.53 -15.42 -15.19
CA HIS A 50 -6.59 -15.38 -16.66
C HIS A 50 -6.93 -13.99 -17.21
N GLN A 51 -7.70 -13.19 -16.46
CA GLN A 51 -8.13 -11.90 -16.99
C GLN A 51 -8.40 -10.89 -15.88
N VAL A 52 -8.26 -9.62 -16.23
CA VAL A 52 -8.69 -8.50 -15.41
C VAL A 52 -9.93 -7.91 -16.06
N VAL A 53 -11.05 -7.92 -15.33
CA VAL A 53 -12.33 -7.39 -15.82
C VAL A 53 -12.45 -5.90 -15.53
N GLY A 54 -11.92 -5.45 -14.40
CA GLY A 54 -12.00 -4.05 -14.02
C GLY A 54 -11.54 -3.85 -12.58
N PHE A 55 -11.77 -2.65 -12.08
CA PHE A 55 -11.48 -2.34 -10.69
C PHE A 55 -12.43 -1.28 -10.16
N GLU A 56 -12.58 -1.27 -8.83
CA GLU A 56 -13.40 -0.29 -8.13
C GLU A 56 -12.49 0.49 -7.19
N PRO A 57 -12.32 1.81 -7.40
CA PRO A 57 -11.47 2.61 -6.50
C PRO A 57 -12.03 2.69 -5.09
N VAL A 58 -11.14 2.67 -4.12
CA VAL A 58 -11.49 2.98 -2.74
C VAL A 58 -11.67 4.50 -2.63
N ALA A 59 -12.68 4.93 -1.87
CA ALA A 59 -12.94 6.36 -1.69
C ALA A 59 -11.74 7.05 -1.03
N ALA A 60 -11.35 8.22 -1.56
CA ALA A 60 -10.16 8.94 -1.09
C ALA A 60 -10.22 9.27 0.40
N HIS A 61 -11.41 9.59 0.95
CA HIS A 61 -11.52 9.91 2.37
C HIS A 61 -11.24 8.70 3.27
N LEU A 62 -11.62 7.49 2.84
CA LEU A 62 -11.31 6.27 3.57
C LEU A 62 -9.80 6.00 3.55
N LEU A 63 -9.18 6.17 2.39
CA LEU A 63 -7.75 6.03 2.25
C LEU A 63 -7.00 6.97 3.19
N SER A 64 -7.41 8.24 3.23
CA SER A 64 -6.81 9.25 4.10
C SER A 64 -6.97 8.91 5.57
N GLN A 65 -8.15 8.51 5.99
CA GLN A 65 -8.42 8.14 7.38
C GLN A 65 -7.61 6.90 7.80
N GLN A 66 -7.60 5.89 6.94
CA GLN A 66 -6.84 4.68 7.21
C GLN A 66 -5.35 4.97 7.31
N GLY A 67 -4.84 5.80 6.39
CA GLY A 67 -3.43 6.15 6.38
C GLY A 67 -3.01 6.91 7.65
N ARG A 68 -3.82 7.85 8.09
CA ARG A 68 -3.53 8.59 9.33
C ARG A 68 -3.46 7.66 10.53
N MET A 69 -4.38 6.70 10.62
CA MET A 69 -4.39 5.74 11.72
C MET A 69 -3.10 4.92 11.77
N LEU A 70 -2.64 4.47 10.59
CA LEU A 70 -1.42 3.66 10.51
C LEU A 70 -0.17 4.48 10.81
N LEU A 71 -0.08 5.70 10.27
CA LEU A 71 1.07 6.57 10.50
C LEU A 71 1.16 7.05 11.95
N GLU A 72 0.03 7.14 12.65
CA GLU A 72 0.00 7.49 14.07
C GLU A 72 0.41 6.32 14.96
N GLU A 73 0.02 5.11 14.59
CA GLU A 73 0.28 3.94 15.43
C GLU A 73 1.67 3.35 15.24
N PHE A 74 2.14 3.28 13.98
CA PHE A 74 3.33 2.51 13.64
C PHE A 74 4.50 3.39 13.24
N PRO A 75 5.74 3.05 13.69
CA PRO A 75 6.95 3.69 13.18
C PRO A 75 7.28 3.15 11.79
N ILE A 76 6.72 3.77 10.77
CA ILE A 76 6.88 3.31 9.39
C ILE A 76 8.30 3.54 8.92
N ALA A 77 8.98 2.45 8.52
CA ALA A 77 10.37 2.49 8.07
C ALA A 77 10.50 2.88 6.60
N ALA A 78 9.51 2.52 5.78
CA ALA A 78 9.49 2.86 4.36
C ALA A 78 8.07 2.71 3.83
N ILE A 79 7.81 3.36 2.69
CA ILE A 79 6.50 3.32 2.04
C ILE A 79 6.69 2.87 0.59
N LYS A 80 5.88 1.91 0.16
CA LYS A 80 5.82 1.48 -1.23
C LYS A 80 4.46 1.86 -1.80
N ILE A 81 4.44 2.51 -2.96
CA ILE A 81 3.21 2.88 -3.65
C ILE A 81 3.17 2.15 -4.99
N GLY A 82 2.13 1.37 -5.20
CA GLY A 82 1.84 0.75 -6.48
C GLY A 82 0.71 1.48 -7.19
N MET A 83 -0.35 0.74 -7.53
CA MET A 83 -1.53 1.30 -8.19
C MET A 83 -2.22 2.35 -7.32
N VAL A 84 -2.56 3.49 -7.89
CA VAL A 84 -3.21 4.60 -7.17
C VAL A 84 -4.71 4.66 -7.47
N ALA A 85 -5.13 4.20 -8.61
CA ALA A 85 -6.51 4.07 -9.11
C ALA A 85 -7.07 5.34 -9.75
N ASN A 86 -6.95 6.50 -9.13
CA ASN A 86 -7.48 7.75 -9.70
C ASN A 86 -6.74 8.97 -9.15
N VAL A 87 -7.08 10.14 -9.68
CA VAL A 87 -6.44 11.41 -9.30
C VAL A 87 -6.76 11.77 -7.86
N GLU A 88 -7.97 11.54 -7.41
CA GLU A 88 -8.40 11.85 -6.05
C GLU A 88 -7.57 11.08 -5.02
N ASN A 89 -7.32 9.81 -5.30
CA ASN A 89 -6.47 8.98 -4.45
C ASN A 89 -5.02 9.46 -4.48
N CYS A 90 -4.53 9.87 -5.65
CA CYS A 90 -3.19 10.42 -5.77
C CYS A 90 -3.03 11.68 -4.91
N GLU A 91 -3.98 12.58 -4.96
CA GLU A 91 -3.97 13.80 -4.16
C GLU A 91 -4.05 13.49 -2.66
N ALA A 92 -4.90 12.52 -2.29
CA ALA A 92 -5.03 12.09 -0.91
C ALA A 92 -3.73 11.50 -0.37
N ILE A 93 -3.05 10.68 -1.16
CA ILE A 93 -1.76 10.10 -0.78
C ILE A 93 -0.71 11.19 -0.62
N GLN A 94 -0.64 12.14 -1.54
CA GLN A 94 0.31 13.25 -1.43
C GLN A 94 0.09 14.04 -0.14
N ALA A 95 -1.16 14.37 0.16
CA ALA A 95 -1.49 15.10 1.39
C ALA A 95 -1.16 14.30 2.63
N LEU A 96 -1.41 12.99 2.60
CA LEU A 96 -1.12 12.08 3.72
C LEU A 96 0.37 12.01 4.03
N LEU A 97 1.21 11.96 3.00
CA LEU A 97 2.65 11.75 3.16
C LEU A 97 3.45 13.04 3.29
N ARG A 98 2.86 14.19 2.96
CA ARG A 98 3.57 15.47 3.01
C ARG A 98 4.19 15.78 4.38
N PRO A 99 3.53 15.46 5.52
CA PRO A 99 4.13 15.69 6.83
C PRO A 99 5.27 14.73 7.18
N HIS A 100 5.57 13.74 6.32
CA HIS A 100 6.53 12.69 6.60
C HIS A 100 7.63 12.59 5.53
N PRO A 101 8.34 13.70 5.22
CA PRO A 101 9.34 13.69 4.15
C PRO A 101 10.55 12.82 4.45
N GLU A 102 10.75 12.46 5.72
CA GLU A 102 11.88 11.64 6.16
C GLU A 102 11.70 10.15 5.86
N ILE A 103 10.47 9.70 5.57
CA ILE A 103 10.22 8.28 5.32
C ILE A 103 10.59 7.96 3.87
N PRO A 104 11.50 6.99 3.64
CA PRO A 104 11.85 6.58 2.28
C PRO A 104 10.63 6.09 1.50
N LEU A 105 10.56 6.50 0.25
CA LEU A 105 9.41 6.24 -0.61
C LEU A 105 9.86 5.53 -1.87
N LEU A 106 9.26 4.37 -2.15
CA LEU A 106 9.44 3.64 -3.40
C LEU A 106 8.13 3.71 -4.19
N ILE A 107 8.20 4.27 -5.38
CA ILE A 107 7.06 4.28 -6.29
C ILE A 107 7.31 3.24 -7.38
N ASP A 108 6.39 2.29 -7.46
CA ASP A 108 6.43 1.22 -8.45
C ASP A 108 5.27 1.45 -9.43
N PRO A 109 5.53 2.17 -10.55
CA PRO A 109 4.45 2.55 -11.45
C PRO A 109 3.81 1.32 -12.09
N VAL A 110 2.48 1.27 -12.02
CA VAL A 110 1.71 0.25 -12.72
C VAL A 110 1.19 0.88 -14.00
N LEU A 111 1.67 0.36 -15.13
CA LEU A 111 1.24 0.81 -16.45
C LEU A 111 0.06 -0.06 -16.89
N ALA A 112 -1.07 0.58 -17.03
CA ALA A 112 -2.28 -0.12 -17.47
C ALA A 112 -2.24 -0.44 -18.94
#